data_6d917339ca340180c29b1719ed09ad2a
#
_entry.id   6d917339ca340180c29b1719ed09ad2a
#
_cell.length_a   1.000
_cell.length_b   1.000
_cell.length_c   1.000
_cell.angle_alpha   90.00
_cell.angle_beta   90.00
_cell.angle_gamma   90.00
#
_symmetry.space_group_name_H-M   'P 1'
#
loop_
_entity.id
_entity.type
_entity.pdbx_description
1 polymer ?
#
loop_
_entity_poly.entity_id
_entity_poly.type
_entity_poly.pdbx_seq_one_letter_code
_entity_poly.pdbx_strand_id
1 'polypeptide(L)'
;LPPSSAASDVYKRQVRACAFYKIECIGIFRGYQGMIEGDFKTLKSKSVNYIINKGGTFLKSARSKKFRTKEGRKMAYNHLVKEGVDALVLIGGDGTFTGGMIFNQEFNFPIIGIPGTIDNDILGTNFTLGYDTALNTAVDAIDKIRDTASSHKRLFFVEVMGRDVGHIALNAGVGSGAEE
;
A
#
# COMPACT_ATOMS: atom_id res chain seq x y z
N LEU A 1 -15.24 -9.22 -11.18
CA LEU A 1 -14.30 -8.11 -11.33
C LEU A 1 -13.01 -8.47 -10.62
N PRO A 2 -11.81 -8.24 -11.21
CA PRO A 2 -10.57 -8.47 -10.47
C PRO A 2 -10.57 -7.60 -9.21
N PRO A 3 -10.05 -8.12 -8.08
CA PRO A 3 -9.99 -7.34 -6.85
C PRO A 3 -9.23 -6.04 -7.11
N SER A 4 -9.87 -4.91 -6.83
CA SER A 4 -9.23 -3.61 -6.94
C SER A 4 -8.06 -3.53 -5.97
N SER A 5 -6.94 -2.99 -6.40
CA SER A 5 -5.88 -2.65 -5.46
C SER A 5 -6.41 -1.56 -4.50
N ALA A 6 -6.46 -1.84 -3.21
CA ALA A 6 -6.89 -0.88 -2.20
C ALA A 6 -6.12 0.45 -2.30
N ALA A 7 -4.83 0.41 -2.60
CA ALA A 7 -4.02 1.59 -2.84
C ALA A 7 -4.50 2.42 -4.04
N SER A 8 -4.92 1.77 -5.13
CA SER A 8 -5.44 2.49 -6.31
C SER A 8 -6.77 3.19 -6.03
N ASP A 9 -7.61 2.63 -5.18
CA ASP A 9 -8.83 3.28 -4.69
C ASP A 9 -8.50 4.55 -3.89
N VAL A 10 -7.54 4.47 -2.99
CA VAL A 10 -7.08 5.61 -2.19
C VAL A 10 -6.54 6.71 -3.11
N TYR A 11 -5.64 6.38 -4.04
CA TYR A 11 -5.09 7.38 -4.99
C TYR A 11 -6.19 8.08 -5.79
N LYS A 12 -7.17 7.33 -6.28
CA LYS A 12 -8.29 7.90 -7.03
C LYS A 12 -9.09 8.90 -6.21
N ARG A 13 -9.40 8.54 -4.96
CA ARG A 13 -10.16 9.42 -4.05
C ARG A 13 -9.35 10.67 -3.71
N GLN A 14 -8.07 10.53 -3.41
CA GLN A 14 -7.18 11.66 -3.11
C GLN A 14 -7.06 12.65 -4.27
N VAL A 15 -6.75 12.15 -5.48
CA VAL A 15 -6.63 13.02 -6.67
C VAL A 15 -7.93 13.74 -6.96
N ARG A 16 -9.08 13.08 -6.78
CA ARG A 16 -10.39 13.72 -6.95
C ARG A 16 -10.69 14.75 -5.85
N ALA A 17 -10.35 14.47 -4.61
CA ALA A 17 -10.48 15.43 -3.50
C ALA A 17 -9.60 16.65 -3.75
N CYS A 18 -8.35 16.47 -4.13
CA CYS A 18 -7.45 17.58 -4.51
C CYS A 18 -8.06 18.43 -5.63
N ALA A 19 -8.59 17.80 -6.67
CA ALA A 19 -9.24 18.53 -7.76
C ALA A 19 -10.47 19.31 -7.32
N PHE A 20 -11.28 18.75 -6.40
CA PHE A 20 -12.45 19.42 -5.83
C PHE A 20 -12.06 20.66 -5.00
N TYR A 21 -11.02 20.54 -4.17
CA TYR A 21 -10.52 21.64 -3.35
C TYR A 21 -9.54 22.57 -4.07
N LYS A 22 -9.32 22.37 -5.39
CA LYS A 22 -8.38 23.14 -6.21
C LYS A 22 -6.93 23.08 -5.69
N ILE A 23 -6.53 21.95 -5.13
CA ILE A 23 -5.18 21.66 -4.67
C ILE A 23 -4.45 20.91 -5.80
N GLU A 24 -3.23 21.32 -6.13
CA GLU A 24 -2.39 20.58 -7.07
C GLU A 24 -1.96 19.24 -6.44
N CYS A 25 -2.08 18.16 -7.21
CA CYS A 25 -1.74 16.82 -6.74
C CYS A 25 -0.60 16.25 -7.57
N ILE A 26 0.50 15.91 -6.91
CA ILE A 26 1.68 15.30 -7.52
C ILE A 26 1.79 13.85 -7.04
N GLY A 27 1.79 12.92 -7.98
CA GLY A 27 2.06 11.52 -7.71
C GLY A 27 3.55 11.22 -7.76
N ILE A 28 4.05 10.56 -6.73
CA ILE A 28 5.44 10.10 -6.62
C ILE A 28 5.49 8.63 -6.97
N PHE A 29 6.14 8.25 -8.05
CA PHE A 29 6.23 6.86 -8.48
C PHE A 29 7.28 6.13 -7.66
N ARG A 30 7.04 4.85 -7.36
CA ARG A 30 7.95 3.98 -6.61
C ARG A 30 8.28 4.49 -5.18
N GLY A 31 7.38 5.28 -4.57
CA GLY A 31 7.50 5.75 -3.19
C GLY A 31 8.81 6.52 -2.92
N TYR A 32 9.48 6.20 -1.81
CA TYR A 32 10.71 6.89 -1.40
C TYR A 32 11.87 6.81 -2.41
N GLN A 33 11.94 5.74 -3.19
CA GLN A 33 12.96 5.64 -4.23
C GLN A 33 12.73 6.67 -5.32
N GLY A 34 11.49 6.79 -5.79
CA GLY A 34 11.14 7.81 -6.78
C GLY A 34 11.25 9.24 -6.25
N MET A 35 11.00 9.43 -4.95
CA MET A 35 11.20 10.73 -4.30
C MET A 35 12.68 11.17 -4.32
N ILE A 36 13.62 10.23 -4.14
CA ILE A 36 15.06 10.49 -4.27
C ILE A 36 15.47 10.75 -5.73
N GLU A 37 14.82 10.08 -6.68
CA GLU A 37 15.14 10.16 -8.11
C GLU A 37 14.42 11.30 -8.83
N GLY A 38 13.44 11.93 -8.17
CA GLY A 38 12.61 12.99 -8.79
C GLY A 38 11.58 12.44 -9.77
N ASP A 39 11.07 11.22 -9.55
CA ASP A 39 10.08 10.57 -10.40
C ASP A 39 8.66 11.05 -10.03
N PHE A 40 8.36 12.28 -10.38
CA PHE A 40 7.13 12.99 -10.07
C PHE A 40 6.24 13.17 -11.31
N LYS A 41 4.93 13.18 -11.08
CA LYS A 41 3.96 13.48 -12.13
C LYS A 41 2.75 14.19 -11.58
N THR A 42 2.38 15.34 -12.14
CA THR A 42 1.12 16.00 -11.82
C THR A 42 -0.05 15.10 -12.19
N LEU A 43 -0.94 14.86 -11.24
CA LEU A 43 -2.12 14.01 -11.37
C LEU A 43 -3.38 14.88 -11.47
N LYS A 44 -4.16 14.64 -12.50
CA LYS A 44 -5.47 15.25 -12.73
C LYS A 44 -6.56 14.17 -12.58
N SER A 45 -7.81 14.58 -12.42
CA SER A 45 -8.95 13.64 -12.32
C SER A 45 -8.97 12.61 -13.46
N LYS A 46 -8.57 13.00 -14.68
CA LYS A 46 -8.45 12.10 -15.83
C LYS A 46 -7.32 11.07 -15.68
N SER A 47 -6.26 11.39 -14.93
CA SER A 47 -5.10 10.49 -14.74
C SER A 47 -5.46 9.23 -13.93
N VAL A 48 -6.51 9.30 -13.14
CA VAL A 48 -6.98 8.23 -12.26
C VAL A 48 -8.28 7.56 -12.74
N ASN A 49 -8.65 7.79 -14.00
CA ASN A 49 -9.77 7.07 -14.58
C ASN A 49 -9.42 5.59 -14.79
N TYR A 50 -10.36 4.71 -14.46
CA TYR A 50 -10.25 3.25 -14.64
C TYR A 50 -9.10 2.56 -13.88
N ILE A 51 -8.41 3.24 -12.94
CA ILE A 51 -7.32 2.60 -12.18
C ILE A 51 -7.83 1.55 -11.19
N ILE A 52 -9.08 1.66 -10.72
CA ILE A 52 -9.71 0.70 -9.79
C ILE A 52 -9.83 -0.69 -10.43
N ASN A 53 -10.06 -0.76 -11.73
CA ASN A 53 -10.24 -2.02 -12.44
C ASN A 53 -8.91 -2.69 -12.83
N LYS A 54 -7.78 -2.10 -12.42
CA LYS A 54 -6.44 -2.63 -12.68
C LYS A 54 -5.87 -3.21 -11.40
N GLY A 55 -5.31 -4.41 -11.47
CA GLY A 55 -4.54 -4.99 -10.37
C GLY A 55 -3.24 -4.22 -10.12
N GLY A 56 -2.64 -4.43 -8.95
CA GLY A 56 -1.42 -3.76 -8.53
C GLY A 56 -1.63 -2.31 -8.09
N THR A 57 -0.55 -1.56 -7.92
CA THR A 57 -0.58 -0.15 -7.51
C THR A 57 -0.24 0.77 -8.68
N PHE A 58 -1.05 1.77 -8.93
CA PHE A 58 -0.85 2.74 -10.02
C PHE A 58 0.50 3.48 -9.91
N LEU A 59 0.84 3.94 -8.71
CA LEU A 59 2.10 4.65 -8.44
C LEU A 59 3.29 3.71 -8.22
N LYS A 60 3.04 2.38 -8.24
CA LYS A 60 4.05 1.37 -7.94
C LYS A 60 4.64 1.52 -6.53
N SER A 61 5.51 0.59 -6.15
CA SER A 61 6.25 0.62 -4.90
C SER A 61 7.68 0.12 -5.13
N ALA A 62 8.61 0.56 -4.31
CA ALA A 62 9.98 0.04 -4.30
C ALA A 62 10.57 0.15 -2.89
N ARG A 63 11.43 -0.81 -2.54
CA ARG A 63 12.25 -0.69 -1.34
C ARG A 63 13.41 0.25 -1.63
N SER A 64 13.65 1.25 -0.77
CA SER A 64 14.76 2.19 -0.92
C SER A 64 15.72 2.07 0.27
N LYS A 65 16.86 1.42 0.02
CA LYS A 65 17.96 1.41 1.01
C LYS A 65 18.55 2.82 1.20
N LYS A 66 18.59 3.61 0.12
CA LYS A 66 19.16 4.96 0.13
C LYS A 66 18.35 5.93 1.00
N PHE A 67 17.02 5.78 1.09
CA PHE A 67 16.19 6.61 1.94
C PHE A 67 16.46 6.40 3.45
N ARG A 68 17.04 5.27 3.83
CA ARG A 68 17.46 5.02 5.22
C ARG A 68 18.64 5.89 5.65
N THR A 69 19.40 6.47 4.69
CA THR A 69 20.50 7.38 4.97
C THR A 69 20.02 8.83 5.02
N LYS A 70 20.68 9.68 5.80
CA LYS A 70 20.38 11.10 5.90
C LYS A 70 20.57 11.82 4.55
N GLU A 71 21.58 11.43 3.80
CA GLU A 71 21.88 11.97 2.47
C GLU A 71 20.74 11.66 1.49
N GLY A 72 20.23 10.44 1.51
CA GLY A 72 19.10 10.05 0.65
C GLY A 72 17.82 10.82 0.99
N ARG A 73 17.53 11.01 2.27
CA ARG A 73 16.39 11.83 2.70
C ARG A 73 16.57 13.30 2.34
N LYS A 74 17.80 13.83 2.44
CA LYS A 74 18.09 15.20 2.00
C LYS A 74 17.91 15.40 0.49
N MET A 75 18.30 14.41 -0.33
CA MET A 75 18.03 14.44 -1.77
C MET A 75 16.52 14.46 -2.05
N ALA A 76 15.75 13.60 -1.39
CA ALA A 76 14.31 13.55 -1.48
C ALA A 76 13.67 14.91 -1.10
N TYR A 77 14.08 15.49 0.00
CA TYR A 77 13.62 16.81 0.45
C TYR A 77 13.89 17.90 -0.61
N ASN A 78 15.11 17.93 -1.15
CA ASN A 78 15.47 18.93 -2.17
C ASN A 78 14.60 18.82 -3.43
N HIS A 79 14.22 17.58 -3.84
CA HIS A 79 13.31 17.40 -4.96
C HIS A 79 11.89 17.86 -4.65
N LEU A 80 11.36 17.56 -3.44
CA LEU A 80 10.04 18.05 -3.03
C LEU A 80 9.98 19.59 -3.02
N VAL A 81 10.98 20.24 -2.46
CA VAL A 81 11.07 21.72 -2.44
C VAL A 81 11.16 22.29 -3.87
N LYS A 82 11.95 21.66 -4.74
CA LYS A 82 12.08 22.08 -6.13
C LYS A 82 10.75 21.98 -6.89
N GLU A 83 9.96 20.95 -6.62
CA GLU A 83 8.64 20.74 -7.22
C GLU A 83 7.52 21.53 -6.53
N GLY A 84 7.83 22.31 -5.48
CA GLY A 84 6.85 23.12 -4.75
C GLY A 84 5.85 22.29 -3.95
N VAL A 85 6.26 21.12 -3.44
CA VAL A 85 5.38 20.26 -2.64
C VAL A 85 5.36 20.75 -1.20
N ASP A 86 4.17 21.04 -0.67
CA ASP A 86 3.96 21.58 0.67
C ASP A 86 3.70 20.50 1.72
N ALA A 87 3.14 19.36 1.33
CA ALA A 87 2.79 18.26 2.23
C ALA A 87 2.81 16.91 1.52
N LEU A 88 2.98 15.84 2.29
CA LEU A 88 2.98 14.47 1.80
C LEU A 88 1.80 13.67 2.36
N VAL A 89 1.22 12.85 1.52
CA VAL A 89 0.33 11.75 1.94
C VAL A 89 1.04 10.44 1.65
N LEU A 90 1.33 9.69 2.70
CA LEU A 90 2.00 8.39 2.62
C LEU A 90 0.96 7.27 2.72
N ILE A 91 0.93 6.38 1.74
CA ILE A 91 0.06 5.20 1.76
C ILE A 91 0.97 3.98 1.85
N GLY A 92 0.87 3.23 2.94
CA GLY A 92 1.74 2.08 3.13
C GLY A 92 1.63 1.48 4.53
N GLY A 93 2.60 0.65 4.87
CA GLY A 93 2.71 -0.03 6.16
C GLY A 93 3.74 0.63 7.09
N ASP A 94 4.09 -0.09 8.15
CA ASP A 94 4.98 0.34 9.23
C ASP A 94 6.29 0.97 8.73
N GLY A 95 6.99 0.31 7.80
CA GLY A 95 8.25 0.84 7.25
C GLY A 95 8.08 2.17 6.50
N THR A 96 6.92 2.40 5.88
CA THR A 96 6.60 3.67 5.23
C THR A 96 6.38 4.75 6.27
N PHE A 97 5.67 4.46 7.35
CA PHE A 97 5.39 5.43 8.40
C PHE A 97 6.63 5.77 9.23
N THR A 98 7.45 4.77 9.56
CA THR A 98 8.74 5.00 10.21
C THR A 98 9.62 5.95 9.39
N GLY A 99 9.71 5.71 8.07
CA GLY A 99 10.46 6.60 7.17
C GLY A 99 9.88 8.00 7.11
N GLY A 100 8.56 8.14 7.09
CA GLY A 100 7.86 9.43 7.11
C GLY A 100 8.07 10.19 8.42
N MET A 101 8.01 9.50 9.55
CA MET A 101 8.26 10.09 10.87
C MET A 101 9.67 10.68 10.97
N ILE A 102 10.69 9.91 10.57
CA ILE A 102 12.08 10.38 10.56
C ILE A 102 12.23 11.58 9.61
N PHE A 103 11.61 11.52 8.43
CA PHE A 103 11.64 12.62 7.46
C PHE A 103 10.98 13.89 8.01
N ASN A 104 9.82 13.76 8.67
CA ASN A 104 9.16 14.88 9.32
C ASN A 104 10.04 15.50 10.43
N GLN A 105 10.68 14.67 11.27
CA GLN A 105 11.57 15.13 12.32
C GLN A 105 12.79 15.88 11.78
N GLU A 106 13.36 15.43 10.66
CA GLU A 106 14.56 16.05 10.06
C GLU A 106 14.26 17.37 9.33
N PHE A 107 13.10 17.47 8.68
CA PHE A 107 12.82 18.59 7.77
C PHE A 107 11.57 19.40 8.15
N ASN A 108 10.88 19.04 9.25
CA ASN A 108 9.61 19.64 9.65
C ASN A 108 8.59 19.67 8.50
N PHE A 109 8.56 18.59 7.69
CA PHE A 109 7.72 18.49 6.51
C PHE A 109 6.37 17.88 6.86
N PRO A 110 5.23 18.52 6.54
CA PRO A 110 3.91 18.00 6.89
C PRO A 110 3.62 16.65 6.22
N ILE A 111 3.20 15.66 7.03
CA ILE A 111 2.94 14.30 6.56
C ILE A 111 1.65 13.76 7.17
N ILE A 112 0.84 13.10 6.34
CA ILE A 112 -0.32 12.30 6.76
C ILE A 112 -0.09 10.87 6.29
N GLY A 113 -0.26 9.88 7.19
CA GLY A 113 -0.19 8.46 6.89
C GLY A 113 -1.57 7.84 6.66
N ILE A 114 -1.70 7.01 5.63
CA ILE A 114 -2.88 6.18 5.38
C ILE A 114 -2.45 4.71 5.43
N PRO A 115 -3.00 3.88 6.34
CA PRO A 115 -2.59 2.50 6.54
C PRO A 115 -3.03 1.62 5.36
N GLY A 116 -2.15 1.46 4.36
CA GLY A 116 -2.37 0.67 3.15
C GLY A 116 -1.43 -0.53 3.10
N THR A 117 -1.76 -1.58 3.84
CA THR A 117 -1.04 -2.86 3.87
C THR A 117 -2.02 -4.00 4.06
N ILE A 118 -1.67 -5.19 3.57
CA ILE A 118 -2.46 -6.40 3.80
C ILE A 118 -2.12 -7.10 5.13
N ASP A 119 -1.02 -6.74 5.77
CA ASP A 119 -0.51 -7.44 6.96
C ASP A 119 -1.32 -7.14 8.22
N ASN A 120 -2.06 -6.02 8.25
CA ASN A 120 -2.85 -5.53 9.39
C ASN A 120 -2.03 -5.41 10.69
N ASP A 121 -0.78 -4.97 10.56
CA ASP A 121 0.23 -4.92 11.61
C ASP A 121 0.52 -3.49 12.13
N ILE A 122 -0.39 -2.53 11.89
CA ILE A 122 -0.20 -1.14 12.30
C ILE A 122 -0.93 -0.85 13.60
N LEU A 123 -0.17 -0.50 14.63
CA LEU A 123 -0.71 -0.10 15.91
C LEU A 123 -1.61 1.14 15.77
N GLY A 124 -2.76 1.11 16.44
CA GLY A 124 -3.73 2.22 16.47
C GLY A 124 -4.76 2.20 15.34
N THR A 125 -4.75 1.18 14.48
CA THR A 125 -5.83 0.93 13.52
C THR A 125 -6.40 -0.49 13.71
N ASN A 126 -7.72 -0.63 13.57
CA ASN A 126 -8.36 -1.95 13.65
C ASN A 126 -8.17 -2.75 12.36
N PHE A 127 -8.34 -2.07 11.23
CA PHE A 127 -8.18 -2.68 9.91
C PHE A 127 -7.38 -1.77 8.98
N THR A 128 -6.38 -2.36 8.33
CA THR A 128 -5.61 -1.69 7.29
C THR A 128 -6.30 -1.83 5.94
N LEU A 129 -6.13 -0.84 5.07
CA LEU A 129 -6.69 -0.86 3.72
C LEU A 129 -6.02 -1.94 2.88
N GLY A 130 -6.82 -2.91 2.46
CA GLY A 130 -6.37 -4.06 1.68
C GLY A 130 -6.36 -5.39 2.44
N TYR A 131 -6.39 -5.39 3.78
CA TYR A 131 -6.43 -6.60 4.58
C TYR A 131 -7.66 -7.47 4.28
N ASP A 132 -8.85 -6.90 4.36
CA ASP A 132 -10.10 -7.62 4.11
C ASP A 132 -10.16 -8.19 2.68
N THR A 133 -9.71 -7.42 1.68
CA THR A 133 -9.62 -7.90 0.30
C THR A 133 -8.66 -9.08 0.16
N ALA A 134 -7.50 -9.02 0.84
CA ALA A 134 -6.51 -10.10 0.82
C ALA A 134 -7.05 -11.35 1.52
N LEU A 135 -7.75 -11.18 2.64
CA LEU A 135 -8.38 -12.26 3.38
C LEU A 135 -9.44 -12.99 2.52
N ASN A 136 -10.35 -12.26 1.91
CA ASN A 136 -11.37 -12.85 1.02
C ASN A 136 -10.74 -13.58 -0.18
N THR A 137 -9.66 -13.03 -0.74
CA THR A 137 -8.92 -13.70 -1.83
C THR A 137 -8.28 -15.00 -1.38
N ALA A 138 -7.72 -15.04 -0.16
CA ALA A 138 -7.14 -16.25 0.41
C ALA A 138 -8.20 -17.32 0.66
N VAL A 139 -9.33 -16.96 1.28
CA VAL A 139 -10.46 -17.87 1.51
C VAL A 139 -10.99 -18.48 0.20
N ASP A 140 -11.25 -17.65 -0.81
CA ASP A 140 -11.72 -18.12 -2.13
C ASP A 140 -10.73 -19.09 -2.80
N ALA A 141 -9.44 -18.86 -2.63
CA ALA A 141 -8.40 -19.76 -3.14
C ALA A 141 -8.35 -21.08 -2.36
N ILE A 142 -8.45 -21.04 -1.04
CA ILE A 142 -8.45 -22.24 -0.18
C ILE A 142 -9.68 -23.10 -0.46
N ASP A 143 -10.86 -22.51 -0.60
CA ASP A 143 -12.08 -23.25 -0.91
C ASP A 143 -11.94 -24.05 -2.23
N LYS A 144 -11.38 -23.44 -3.27
CA LYS A 144 -11.12 -24.14 -4.54
C LYS A 144 -10.10 -25.29 -4.42
N ILE A 145 -9.11 -25.15 -3.54
CA ILE A 145 -8.13 -26.20 -3.23
C ILE A 145 -8.80 -27.34 -2.46
N ARG A 146 -9.68 -27.03 -1.50
CA ARG A 146 -10.39 -28.02 -0.70
C ARG A 146 -11.28 -28.94 -1.53
N ASP A 147 -11.97 -28.42 -2.55
CA ASP A 147 -12.75 -29.23 -3.48
C ASP A 147 -11.90 -30.33 -4.15
N THR A 148 -10.68 -29.97 -4.52
CA THR A 148 -9.72 -30.92 -5.10
C THR A 148 -9.15 -31.88 -4.04
N ALA A 149 -8.82 -31.37 -2.85
CA ALA A 149 -8.25 -32.15 -1.75
C ALA A 149 -9.19 -33.28 -1.32
N SER A 150 -10.47 -32.95 -1.10
CA SER A 150 -11.49 -33.90 -0.68
C SER A 150 -11.74 -35.00 -1.72
N SER A 151 -11.72 -34.66 -2.99
CA SER A 151 -11.94 -35.61 -4.10
C SER A 151 -10.81 -36.63 -4.27
N HIS A 152 -9.58 -36.27 -3.92
CA HIS A 152 -8.38 -37.07 -4.19
C HIS A 152 -7.66 -37.55 -2.94
N LYS A 153 -8.19 -37.27 -1.74
CA LYS A 153 -7.55 -37.57 -0.44
C LYS A 153 -6.09 -37.07 -0.38
N ARG A 154 -5.90 -35.81 -0.78
CA ARG A 154 -4.59 -35.13 -0.81
C ARG A 154 -4.50 -34.12 0.32
N LEU A 155 -3.32 -34.03 0.91
CA LEU A 155 -2.95 -32.95 1.83
C LEU A 155 -2.35 -31.81 1.04
N PHE A 156 -2.79 -30.59 1.34
CA PHE A 156 -2.27 -29.36 0.76
C PHE A 156 -1.79 -28.44 1.89
N PHE A 157 -0.60 -27.89 1.72
CA PHE A 157 -0.11 -26.76 2.52
C PHE A 157 -0.28 -25.50 1.72
N VAL A 158 -0.99 -24.51 2.27
CA VAL A 158 -1.27 -23.24 1.61
C VAL A 158 -0.52 -22.14 2.32
N GLU A 159 0.52 -21.62 1.67
CA GLU A 159 1.25 -20.44 2.15
C GLU A 159 0.53 -19.18 1.72
N VAL A 160 0.28 -18.26 2.68
CA VAL A 160 -0.29 -16.93 2.44
C VAL A 160 0.69 -15.85 2.90
N MET A 161 0.58 -14.67 2.31
CA MET A 161 1.30 -13.50 2.81
C MET A 161 0.75 -13.04 4.17
N GLY A 162 1.47 -12.20 4.88
CA GLY A 162 1.04 -11.66 6.19
C GLY A 162 2.22 -11.30 7.08
N ARG A 163 3.46 -11.41 6.55
CA ARG A 163 4.67 -11.06 7.26
C ARG A 163 4.80 -11.82 8.60
N ASP A 164 5.19 -11.12 9.67
CA ASP A 164 5.52 -11.75 10.96
C ASP A 164 4.29 -11.96 11.87
N VAL A 165 3.14 -11.36 11.55
CA VAL A 165 1.95 -11.37 12.43
C VAL A 165 0.96 -12.49 12.14
N GLY A 166 0.93 -13.05 10.94
CA GLY A 166 0.11 -14.21 10.59
C GLY A 166 -1.41 -13.98 10.57
N HIS A 167 -1.90 -12.74 10.57
CA HIS A 167 -3.34 -12.44 10.63
C HIS A 167 -4.13 -13.03 9.46
N ILE A 168 -3.57 -12.99 8.23
CA ILE A 168 -4.23 -13.58 7.06
C ILE A 168 -4.30 -15.10 7.20
N ALA A 169 -3.20 -15.75 7.59
CA ALA A 169 -3.16 -17.20 7.78
C ALA A 169 -4.18 -17.67 8.80
N LEU A 170 -4.20 -17.02 9.96
CA LEU A 170 -5.14 -17.37 11.03
C LEU A 170 -6.60 -17.19 10.60
N ASN A 171 -6.96 -16.00 10.10
CA ASN A 171 -8.35 -15.71 9.79
C ASN A 171 -8.83 -16.43 8.53
N ALA A 172 -7.97 -16.64 7.53
CA ALA A 172 -8.32 -17.44 6.35
C ALA A 172 -8.44 -18.92 6.71
N GLY A 173 -7.54 -19.46 7.54
CA GLY A 173 -7.61 -20.83 8.00
C GLY A 173 -8.91 -21.12 8.77
N VAL A 174 -9.25 -20.28 9.76
CA VAL A 174 -10.52 -20.41 10.49
C VAL A 174 -11.72 -20.23 9.57
N GLY A 175 -11.71 -19.20 8.72
CA GLY A 175 -12.82 -18.87 7.81
C GLY A 175 -13.09 -19.93 6.76
N SER A 176 -12.07 -20.62 6.27
CA SER A 176 -12.19 -21.73 5.32
C SER A 176 -12.33 -23.12 5.99
N GLY A 177 -12.20 -23.19 7.31
CA GLY A 177 -12.24 -24.46 8.05
C GLY A 177 -11.05 -25.36 7.75
N ALA A 178 -9.84 -24.81 7.70
CA ALA A 178 -8.63 -25.61 7.62
C ALA A 178 -8.46 -26.47 8.86
N GLU A 179 -7.87 -27.65 8.72
CA GLU A 179 -7.77 -28.66 9.78
C GLU A 179 -6.68 -28.31 10.81
N GLU A 180 -5.59 -27.64 10.41
CA GLU A 180 -4.48 -27.19 11.25
C GLU A 180 -3.93 -25.82 10.75
#